data_6f1b83c9760d650a0112a3010501a920
#
_entry.id   6f1b83c9760d650a0112a3010501a920
#
_cell.length_a   1.000
_cell.length_b   1.000
_cell.length_c   1.000
_cell.angle_alpha   90.00
_cell.angle_beta   90.00
_cell.angle_gamma   90.00
#
_symmetry.space_group_name_H-M   'P 1'
#
loop_
_entity.id
_entity.type
_entity.pdbx_description
1 polymer ?
#
loop_
_entity_poly.entity_id
_entity_poly.type
_entity_poly.pdbx_seq_one_letter_code
_entity_poly.pdbx_strand_id
1 'polypeptide(L)'
;ESGGLIRIGLDDFSFKVLGGPDAFELPLTGQELNKDNVGWGLKRKENIGDILSPVNGVITEVNNNVRKSPDLSKNDPYGDGWLFTIHNSDIKGVVHDLKTDNDSVEWLGHEVTTLENMIEEITGPLSADGGLLKPDVFGNLPTLGWKNLTRTFLRT
;
A
#
# COMPACT_ATOMS: atom_id res chain seq x y z
N GLU A 1 -6.15 -16.45 -22.98
CA GLU A 1 -4.89 -16.59 -22.28
C GLU A 1 -4.98 -16.00 -20.89
N SER A 2 -4.86 -16.85 -19.90
CA SER A 2 -5.03 -16.49 -18.48
C SER A 2 -3.83 -15.76 -17.86
N GLY A 3 -2.77 -15.53 -18.64
CA GLY A 3 -1.50 -15.07 -18.13
C GLY A 3 -1.36 -13.60 -17.79
N GLY A 4 -2.38 -12.79 -18.04
CA GLY A 4 -2.29 -11.34 -17.91
C GLY A 4 -2.95 -10.71 -16.69
N LEU A 5 -3.47 -11.49 -15.76
CA LEU A 5 -4.18 -10.97 -14.59
C LEU A 5 -3.25 -10.73 -13.41
N ILE A 6 -3.33 -9.53 -12.83
CA ILE A 6 -2.56 -9.13 -11.67
C ILE A 6 -3.54 -8.66 -10.60
N ARG A 7 -3.41 -9.21 -9.40
CA ARG A 7 -4.21 -8.79 -8.25
C ARG A 7 -3.43 -7.72 -7.48
N ILE A 8 -4.08 -6.62 -7.18
CA ILE A 8 -3.50 -5.48 -6.48
C ILE A 8 -4.05 -5.41 -5.06
N GLY A 9 -3.17 -5.16 -4.12
CA GLY A 9 -3.51 -4.95 -2.72
C GLY A 9 -2.44 -4.11 -2.03
N LEU A 10 -2.67 -3.79 -0.76
CA LEU A 10 -1.67 -3.20 0.12
C LEU A 10 -1.01 -4.28 0.96
N ASP A 11 0.25 -4.10 1.27
CA ASP A 11 0.96 -4.99 2.17
C ASP A 11 0.69 -4.64 3.65
N ASP A 12 1.05 -5.54 4.53
CA ASP A 12 0.89 -5.36 5.98
C ASP A 12 1.75 -4.23 6.53
N PHE A 13 2.89 -3.94 5.91
CA PHE A 13 3.74 -2.82 6.32
C PHE A 13 3.04 -1.48 6.08
N SER A 14 2.36 -1.31 4.96
CA SER A 14 1.58 -0.09 4.68
C SER A 14 0.53 0.15 5.77
N PHE A 15 -0.14 -0.89 6.23
CA PHE A 15 -1.12 -0.77 7.32
C PHE A 15 -0.47 -0.47 8.67
N LYS A 16 0.73 -0.97 8.93
CA LYS A 16 1.50 -0.59 10.14
C LYS A 16 1.83 0.91 10.15
N VAL A 17 2.17 1.44 8.99
CA VAL A 17 2.53 2.86 8.84
C VAL A 17 1.28 3.75 8.95
N LEU A 18 0.26 3.46 8.17
CA LEU A 18 -0.90 4.34 7.99
C LEU A 18 -2.11 3.99 8.87
N GLY A 19 -2.12 2.81 9.46
CA GLY A 19 -3.29 2.29 10.15
C GLY A 19 -4.36 1.81 9.18
N GLY A 20 -5.55 1.49 9.68
CA GLY A 20 -6.68 1.06 8.88
C GLY A 20 -7.35 2.23 8.17
N PRO A 21 -7.55 2.17 6.85
CA PRO A 21 -8.30 3.19 6.14
C PRO A 21 -9.80 3.12 6.46
N ASP A 22 -10.46 4.27 6.40
CA ASP A 22 -11.91 4.36 6.57
C ASP A 22 -12.64 4.07 5.27
N ALA A 23 -12.00 4.33 4.13
CA ALA A 23 -12.58 4.13 2.82
C ALA A 23 -11.49 3.96 1.76
N PHE A 24 -11.85 3.29 0.67
CA PHE A 24 -11.05 3.21 -0.55
C PHE A 24 -11.81 3.86 -1.71
N GLU A 25 -11.09 4.58 -2.55
CA GLU A 25 -11.56 5.02 -3.86
C GLU A 25 -10.97 4.08 -4.89
N LEU A 26 -11.73 3.03 -5.23
CA LEU A 26 -11.29 2.00 -6.15
C LEU A 26 -11.68 2.36 -7.58
N PRO A 27 -10.88 1.88 -8.59
CA PRO A 27 -11.22 2.11 -9.98
C PRO A 27 -12.50 1.36 -10.38
N LEU A 28 -13.02 1.67 -11.53
CA LEU A 28 -14.19 1.00 -12.09
C LEU A 28 -13.76 -0.16 -13.00
N THR A 29 -14.54 -1.22 -13.01
CA THR A 29 -14.36 -2.31 -13.97
C THR A 29 -14.40 -1.75 -15.39
N GLY A 30 -13.44 -2.15 -16.23
CA GLY A 30 -13.27 -1.64 -17.57
C GLY A 30 -12.43 -0.37 -17.70
N GLN A 31 -12.08 0.25 -16.59
CA GLN A 31 -11.20 1.43 -16.59
C GLN A 31 -9.77 1.04 -16.96
N GLU A 32 -9.15 1.86 -17.80
CA GLU A 32 -7.73 1.71 -18.13
C GLU A 32 -6.87 2.49 -17.14
N LEU A 33 -5.84 1.84 -16.62
CA LEU A 33 -4.84 2.46 -15.76
C LEU A 33 -3.49 2.48 -16.45
N ASN A 34 -2.76 3.56 -16.26
CA ASN A 34 -1.38 3.69 -16.73
C ASN A 34 -0.43 3.71 -15.53
N LYS A 35 0.68 3.00 -15.68
CA LYS A 35 1.74 2.95 -14.66
C LYS A 35 2.16 4.37 -14.27
N ASP A 36 2.34 4.59 -12.98
CA ASP A 36 2.76 5.85 -12.38
C ASP A 36 1.73 7.00 -12.48
N ASN A 37 0.52 6.73 -12.96
CA ASN A 37 -0.61 7.64 -12.84
C ASN A 37 -1.49 7.23 -11.67
N VAL A 38 -2.27 8.16 -11.12
CA VAL A 38 -3.20 7.86 -10.03
C VAL A 38 -4.18 6.79 -10.48
N GLY A 39 -4.17 5.65 -9.79
CA GLY A 39 -5.03 4.51 -10.11
C GLY A 39 -6.16 4.32 -9.12
N TRP A 40 -5.91 4.63 -7.86
CA TRP A 40 -6.86 4.43 -6.77
C TRP A 40 -6.47 5.29 -5.58
N GLY A 41 -7.28 5.28 -4.55
CA GLY A 41 -7.01 6.10 -3.37
C GLY A 41 -7.49 5.44 -2.08
N LEU A 42 -6.98 5.94 -0.97
CA LEU A 42 -7.45 5.59 0.36
C LEU A 42 -7.68 6.85 1.18
N LYS A 43 -8.56 6.70 2.17
CA LYS A 43 -8.93 7.80 3.03
C LYS A 43 -8.94 7.34 4.48
N ARG A 44 -8.37 8.16 5.35
CA ARG A 44 -8.46 8.00 6.79
C ARG A 44 -8.83 9.34 7.41
N LYS A 45 -10.05 9.46 7.95
CA LYS A 45 -10.62 10.72 8.44
C LYS A 45 -10.55 11.79 7.34
N GLU A 46 -9.83 12.88 7.55
CA GLU A 46 -9.68 13.96 6.56
C GLU A 46 -8.46 13.75 5.64
N ASN A 47 -7.64 12.72 5.90
CA ASN A 47 -6.43 12.46 5.16
C ASN A 47 -6.72 11.57 3.94
N ILE A 48 -6.24 11.98 2.78
CA ILE A 48 -6.42 11.28 1.51
C ILE A 48 -5.05 10.91 0.96
N GLY A 49 -4.93 9.68 0.44
CA GLY A 49 -3.76 9.23 -0.31
C GLY A 49 -4.19 8.82 -1.71
N ASP A 50 -3.64 9.48 -2.72
CA ASP A 50 -3.80 9.09 -4.12
C ASP A 50 -2.64 8.18 -4.51
N ILE A 51 -2.95 6.94 -4.83
CA ILE A 51 -1.94 5.90 -5.06
C ILE A 51 -1.74 5.70 -6.55
N LEU A 52 -0.48 5.68 -6.97
CA LEU A 52 -0.11 5.46 -8.36
C LEU A 52 -0.25 3.98 -8.72
N SER A 53 -0.74 3.73 -9.93
CA SER A 53 -0.82 2.36 -10.42
C SER A 53 0.59 1.79 -10.64
N PRO A 54 0.89 0.58 -10.13
CA PRO A 54 2.19 -0.05 -10.35
C PRO A 54 2.36 -0.61 -11.76
N VAL A 55 1.27 -0.76 -12.51
CA VAL A 55 1.27 -1.40 -13.82
C VAL A 55 0.28 -0.73 -14.76
N ASN A 56 0.48 -0.93 -16.06
CA ASN A 56 -0.54 -0.60 -17.07
C ASN A 56 -1.58 -1.73 -17.15
N GLY A 57 -2.78 -1.41 -17.54
CA GLY A 57 -3.78 -2.42 -17.85
C GLY A 57 -5.21 -1.93 -17.70
N VAL A 58 -6.13 -2.90 -17.81
CA VAL A 58 -7.56 -2.66 -17.73
C VAL A 58 -8.11 -3.38 -16.49
N ILE A 59 -8.92 -2.70 -15.72
CA ILE A 59 -9.53 -3.25 -14.50
C ILE A 59 -10.56 -4.31 -14.91
N THR A 60 -10.38 -5.53 -14.44
CA THR A 60 -11.28 -6.65 -14.70
C THR A 60 -12.24 -6.94 -13.57
N GLU A 61 -11.82 -6.69 -12.34
CA GLU A 61 -12.62 -6.97 -11.15
C GLU A 61 -12.24 -6.03 -10.02
N VAL A 62 -13.22 -5.61 -9.24
CA VAL A 62 -13.05 -4.78 -8.05
C VAL A 62 -13.64 -5.50 -6.85
N ASN A 63 -12.92 -5.53 -5.74
CA ASN A 63 -13.37 -6.20 -4.52
C ASN A 63 -14.41 -5.33 -3.78
N ASN A 64 -15.67 -5.60 -4.04
CA ASN A 64 -16.77 -4.87 -3.38
C ASN A 64 -16.84 -5.13 -1.87
N ASN A 65 -16.29 -6.25 -1.38
CA ASN A 65 -16.26 -6.54 0.06
C ASN A 65 -15.34 -5.56 0.79
N VAL A 66 -14.19 -5.23 0.22
CA VAL A 66 -13.29 -4.20 0.76
C VAL A 66 -13.92 -2.81 0.67
N ARG A 67 -14.67 -2.53 -0.39
CA ARG A 67 -15.38 -1.25 -0.54
C ARG A 67 -16.41 -1.05 0.58
N LYS A 68 -17.13 -2.12 0.95
CA LYS A 68 -18.13 -2.10 2.03
C LYS A 68 -17.49 -2.15 3.41
N SER A 69 -16.40 -2.90 3.56
CA SER A 69 -15.71 -3.13 4.82
C SER A 69 -14.20 -2.94 4.64
N PRO A 70 -13.71 -1.69 4.68
CA PRO A 70 -12.29 -1.40 4.46
C PRO A 70 -11.33 -2.14 5.38
N ASP A 71 -11.76 -2.50 6.59
CA ASP A 71 -10.96 -3.26 7.55
C ASP A 71 -10.55 -4.64 7.02
N LEU A 72 -11.27 -5.20 6.07
CA LEU A 72 -10.93 -6.48 5.46
C LEU A 72 -9.53 -6.44 4.81
N SER A 73 -9.18 -5.32 4.19
CA SER A 73 -7.86 -5.15 3.57
C SER A 73 -6.73 -5.20 4.59
N LYS A 74 -6.95 -4.65 5.78
CA LYS A 74 -5.98 -4.68 6.88
C LYS A 74 -5.91 -6.04 7.55
N ASN A 75 -7.07 -6.68 7.77
CA ASN A 75 -7.16 -7.93 8.51
C ASN A 75 -6.63 -9.12 7.70
N ASP A 76 -6.75 -9.08 6.38
CA ASP A 76 -6.30 -10.15 5.49
C ASP A 76 -5.73 -9.59 4.18
N PRO A 77 -4.62 -8.84 4.24
CA PRO A 77 -4.09 -8.12 3.08
C PRO A 77 -3.67 -9.01 1.91
N TYR A 78 -3.24 -10.23 2.19
CA TYR A 78 -2.76 -11.18 1.18
C TYR A 78 -3.82 -12.20 0.75
N GLY A 79 -4.97 -12.21 1.38
CA GLY A 79 -6.09 -13.07 1.06
C GLY A 79 -7.30 -12.27 0.58
N ASP A 80 -8.36 -12.28 1.37
CA ASP A 80 -9.65 -11.65 1.01
C ASP A 80 -9.61 -10.12 0.95
N GLY A 81 -8.52 -9.50 1.44
CA GLY A 81 -8.34 -8.05 1.46
C GLY A 81 -7.79 -7.43 0.18
N TRP A 82 -7.72 -8.17 -0.93
CA TRP A 82 -7.31 -7.62 -2.21
C TRP A 82 -8.24 -6.47 -2.67
N LEU A 83 -7.72 -5.56 -3.46
CA LEU A 83 -8.44 -4.35 -3.87
C LEU A 83 -9.10 -4.49 -5.24
N PHE A 84 -8.31 -4.81 -6.24
CA PHE A 84 -8.82 -5.00 -7.60
C PHE A 84 -7.88 -5.88 -8.42
N THR A 85 -8.37 -6.37 -9.55
CA THR A 85 -7.60 -7.15 -10.51
C THR A 85 -7.48 -6.38 -11.82
N ILE A 86 -6.30 -6.36 -12.39
CA ILE A 86 -5.97 -5.67 -13.63
C ILE A 86 -5.44 -6.68 -14.66
N HIS A 87 -5.89 -6.55 -15.91
CA HIS A 87 -5.33 -7.30 -17.02
C HIS A 87 -4.22 -6.48 -17.68
N ASN A 88 -3.05 -7.08 -17.82
CA ASN A 88 -1.90 -6.50 -18.50
C ASN A 88 -1.49 -7.39 -19.66
N SER A 89 -1.21 -6.79 -20.81
CA SER A 89 -0.83 -7.52 -22.02
C SER A 89 0.62 -8.02 -22.03
N ASP A 90 1.48 -7.46 -21.15
CA ASP A 90 2.89 -7.84 -21.03
C ASP A 90 3.22 -8.32 -19.62
N ILE A 91 2.66 -9.44 -19.23
CA ILE A 91 2.88 -10.00 -17.88
C ILE A 91 4.34 -10.35 -17.62
N LYS A 92 5.09 -10.73 -18.64
CA LYS A 92 6.51 -11.08 -18.48
C LYS A 92 7.35 -9.86 -18.09
N GLY A 93 7.08 -8.72 -18.74
CA GLY A 93 7.74 -7.46 -18.40
C GLY A 93 7.40 -7.01 -16.99
N VAL A 94 6.13 -7.15 -16.59
CA VAL A 94 5.69 -6.81 -15.23
C VAL A 94 6.39 -7.69 -14.20
N VAL A 95 6.43 -9.00 -14.41
CA VAL A 95 7.10 -9.95 -13.47
C VAL A 95 8.59 -9.64 -13.35
N HIS A 96 9.23 -9.27 -14.47
CA HIS A 96 10.65 -8.89 -14.44
C HIS A 96 10.90 -7.65 -13.57
N ASP A 97 9.96 -6.69 -13.55
CA ASP A 97 10.08 -5.45 -12.78
C ASP A 97 9.69 -5.62 -11.30
N LEU A 98 8.99 -6.71 -10.96
CA LEU A 98 8.59 -6.98 -9.59
C LEU A 98 9.76 -7.52 -8.77
N LYS A 99 9.75 -7.20 -7.49
CA LYS A 99 10.75 -7.70 -6.56
C LYS A 99 10.50 -9.19 -6.25
N THR A 100 11.56 -9.98 -6.29
CA THR A 100 11.53 -11.37 -5.83
C THR A 100 11.46 -11.44 -4.31
N ASP A 101 11.22 -12.62 -3.76
CA ASP A 101 11.12 -12.80 -2.31
C ASP A 101 12.35 -12.28 -1.56
N ASN A 102 13.57 -12.55 -2.04
CA ASN A 102 14.79 -12.06 -1.42
C ASN A 102 14.93 -10.55 -1.51
N ASP A 103 14.63 -9.98 -2.67
CA ASP A 103 14.65 -8.53 -2.88
C ASP A 103 13.59 -7.84 -2.01
N SER A 104 12.44 -8.49 -1.80
CA SER A 104 11.36 -7.96 -0.97
C SER A 104 11.75 -7.90 0.50
N VAL A 105 12.45 -8.91 1.01
CA VAL A 105 12.96 -8.93 2.40
C VAL A 105 13.98 -7.83 2.61
N GLU A 106 14.93 -7.67 1.71
CA GLU A 106 15.94 -6.61 1.78
C GLU A 106 15.31 -5.22 1.69
N TRP A 107 14.38 -5.05 0.74
CA TRP A 107 13.64 -3.80 0.58
C TRP A 107 12.84 -3.46 1.84
N LEU A 108 12.13 -4.43 2.42
CA LEU A 108 11.35 -4.21 3.63
C LEU A 108 12.24 -3.81 4.81
N GLY A 109 13.40 -4.44 4.97
CA GLY A 109 14.38 -4.07 5.98
C GLY A 109 14.83 -2.62 5.84
N HIS A 110 15.03 -2.16 4.61
CA HIS A 110 15.38 -0.77 4.32
C HIS A 110 14.24 0.20 4.66
N GLU A 111 13.00 -0.16 4.33
CA GLU A 111 11.81 0.63 4.66
C GLU A 111 11.61 0.76 6.18
N VAL A 112 11.80 -0.33 6.92
CA VAL A 112 11.72 -0.33 8.39
C VAL A 112 12.78 0.60 8.97
N THR A 113 14.01 0.55 8.49
CA THR A 113 15.10 1.43 8.93
C THR A 113 14.77 2.90 8.65
N THR A 114 14.23 3.19 7.47
CA THR A 114 13.80 4.56 7.11
C THR A 114 12.73 5.06 8.09
N LEU A 115 11.74 4.23 8.40
CA LEU A 115 10.68 4.57 9.35
C LEU A 115 11.24 4.82 10.76
N GLU A 116 12.13 3.94 11.23
CA GLU A 116 12.78 4.11 12.53
C GLU A 116 13.53 5.43 12.62
N ASN A 117 14.27 5.80 11.58
CA ASN A 117 14.99 7.07 11.53
C ASN A 117 14.03 8.28 11.58
N MET A 118 12.90 8.21 10.88
CA MET A 118 11.89 9.26 10.92
C MET A 118 11.29 9.42 12.32
N ILE A 119 11.02 8.33 12.99
CA ILE A 119 10.50 8.32 14.37
C ILE A 119 11.54 8.92 15.31
N GLU A 120 12.79 8.51 15.19
CA GLU A 120 13.90 8.97 16.05
C GLU A 120 14.13 10.48 15.92
N GLU A 121 14.00 11.04 14.73
CA GLU A 121 14.11 12.49 14.50
C GLU A 121 13.08 13.29 15.31
N ILE A 122 11.91 12.72 15.56
CA ILE A 122 10.81 13.38 16.28
C ILE A 122 10.84 13.08 17.77
N THR A 123 11.06 11.81 18.14
CA THR A 123 10.93 11.35 19.52
C THR A 123 12.27 11.29 20.28
N GLY A 124 13.40 11.49 19.57
CA GLY A 124 14.73 11.30 20.12
C GLY A 124 15.17 9.84 20.10
N PRO A 125 16.31 9.51 20.74
CA PRO A 125 16.87 8.16 20.68
C PRO A 125 15.85 7.08 21.04
N LEU A 126 15.87 5.98 20.27
CA LEU A 126 14.97 4.87 20.50
C LEU A 126 15.21 4.22 21.84
N SER A 127 14.14 3.93 22.56
CA SER A 127 14.24 3.09 23.74
C SER A 127 14.55 1.65 23.33
N ALA A 128 15.31 0.95 24.16
CA ALA A 128 15.80 -0.39 23.85
C ALA A 128 14.73 -1.48 23.73
N ASP A 129 13.48 -1.16 24.03
CA ASP A 129 12.36 -2.10 24.01
C ASP A 129 11.68 -2.26 22.64
N GLY A 130 12.10 -1.51 21.62
CA GLY A 130 11.56 -1.65 20.27
C GLY A 130 10.09 -1.28 20.14
N GLY A 131 9.50 -0.63 21.13
CA GLY A 131 8.09 -0.26 21.14
C GLY A 131 7.65 0.74 20.10
N LEU A 132 8.57 1.15 19.24
CA LEU A 132 8.41 2.19 18.23
C LEU A 132 7.71 1.74 16.97
N LEU A 133 7.72 0.41 16.68
CA LEU A 133 7.02 -0.16 15.54
C LEU A 133 5.65 -0.72 15.93
N LYS A 134 4.98 -0.07 16.88
CA LYS A 134 3.59 -0.41 17.18
C LYS A 134 2.72 -0.20 15.95
N PRO A 135 1.74 -1.08 15.72
CA PRO A 135 0.78 -0.88 14.63
C PRO A 135 0.17 0.52 14.67
N ASP A 136 -0.14 1.05 13.49
CA ASP A 136 -0.71 2.38 13.35
C ASP A 136 0.24 3.50 13.78
N VAL A 137 1.38 3.58 13.10
CA VAL A 137 2.39 4.61 13.36
C VAL A 137 1.80 6.02 13.21
N PHE A 138 1.03 6.26 12.15
CA PHE A 138 0.39 7.56 11.95
C PHE A 138 -0.56 7.93 13.10
N GLY A 139 -1.39 7.00 13.54
CA GLY A 139 -2.33 7.24 14.65
C GLY A 139 -1.63 7.52 15.99
N ASN A 140 -0.50 6.86 16.23
CA ASN A 140 0.29 7.04 17.45
C ASN A 140 1.23 8.25 17.39
N LEU A 141 1.72 8.59 16.21
CA LEU A 141 2.66 9.69 15.97
C LEU A 141 2.21 10.57 14.81
N PRO A 142 1.07 11.27 14.94
CA PRO A 142 0.52 12.06 13.83
C PRO A 142 1.42 13.22 13.41
N THR A 143 2.36 13.62 14.24
CA THR A 143 3.36 14.66 13.93
C THR A 143 4.30 14.26 12.80
N LEU A 144 4.45 12.95 12.50
CA LEU A 144 5.19 12.50 11.32
C LEU A 144 4.57 13.02 10.02
N GLY A 145 3.25 13.23 10.02
CA GLY A 145 2.52 13.79 8.89
C GLY A 145 2.08 12.75 7.87
N TRP A 146 0.79 12.77 7.54
CA TRP A 146 0.20 11.85 6.59
C TRP A 146 0.88 11.91 5.22
N LYS A 147 1.07 13.12 4.68
CA LYS A 147 1.71 13.31 3.37
C LYS A 147 3.15 12.82 3.35
N ASN A 148 3.89 13.03 4.44
CA ASN A 148 5.26 12.57 4.54
C ASN A 148 5.34 11.04 4.55
N LEU A 149 4.47 10.39 5.32
CA LEU A 149 4.40 8.92 5.37
C LEU A 149 3.96 8.31 4.06
N THR A 150 2.92 8.84 3.43
CA THR A 150 2.43 8.31 2.16
C THR A 150 3.43 8.52 1.03
N ARG A 151 4.09 9.67 1.00
CA ARG A 151 5.13 9.96 0.00
C ARG A 151 6.33 9.03 0.16
N THR A 152 6.73 8.74 1.39
CA THR A 152 7.92 7.93 1.68
C THR A 152 7.67 6.44 1.43
N PHE A 153 6.51 5.91 1.85
CA PHE A 153 6.25 4.47 1.90
C PHE A 153 5.24 3.97 0.86
N LEU A 154 4.49 4.85 0.24
CA LEU A 154 3.58 4.51 -0.85
C LEU A 154 3.98 5.24 -2.13
N ARG A 155 3.55 4.71 -3.26
CA ARG A 155 3.70 5.41 -4.54
C ARG A 155 2.54 6.41 -4.69
N THR A 156 2.80 7.63 -4.33
CA THR A 156 1.81 8.72 -4.40
C THR A 156 2.26 9.86 -5.30
#